data_ac215698f4420e0a135e51a157f6184f
#
_entry.id   ac215698f4420e0a135e51a157f6184f
#
_cell.length_a   1.000
_cell.length_b   1.000
_cell.length_c   1.000
_cell.angle_alpha   90.00
_cell.angle_beta   90.00
_cell.angle_gamma   90.00
#
_symmetry.space_group_name_H-M   'P 1'
#
loop_
_entity.id
_entity.type
_entity.pdbx_description
1 polymer ?
#
loop_
_entity_poly.entity_id
_entity_poly.type
_entity_poly.pdbx_seq_one_letter_code
_entity_poly.pdbx_strand_id
1 'polypeptide(L)' 'MKLENVIVERPYKKVYRCEEGIAKVFEPTHPKEDVFNEALNQARVEATGLNIPKVKSVNDIDGKWALVIE' A
#
# COMPACT_ATOMS: atom_id res chain seq x y z
N MET A 1 -12.00 5.64 -1.75
CA MET A 1 -10.65 6.23 -1.92
C MET A 1 -10.47 6.68 -3.36
N LYS A 2 -9.99 7.87 -3.55
CA LYS A 2 -9.76 8.41 -4.88
C LYS A 2 -8.28 8.33 -5.22
N LEU A 3 -7.95 7.56 -6.26
CA LEU A 3 -6.58 7.46 -6.75
C LEU A 3 -6.34 8.57 -7.77
N GLU A 4 -5.19 9.21 -7.65
CA GLU A 4 -4.82 10.30 -8.55
C GLU A 4 -3.79 9.82 -9.57
N ASN A 5 -2.60 10.37 -9.55
CA ASN A 5 -1.58 10.05 -10.55
C ASN A 5 -0.80 8.78 -10.21
N VAL A 6 -0.50 7.97 -11.22
CA VAL A 6 0.42 6.85 -11.08
C VAL A 6 1.82 7.42 -10.89
N ILE A 7 2.49 7.00 -9.81
CA ILE A 7 3.85 7.42 -9.51
C ILE A 7 4.85 6.37 -10.02
N VAL A 8 4.57 5.10 -9.75
CA VAL A 8 5.43 3.99 -10.11
C VAL A 8 4.58 2.83 -10.62
N GLU A 9 5.07 2.16 -11.66
CA GLU A 9 4.41 1.00 -12.23
C GLU A 9 5.37 -0.18 -12.21
N ARG A 10 4.91 -1.30 -11.65
CA ARG A 10 5.66 -2.55 -11.55
C ARG A 10 4.79 -3.69 -12.06
N PRO A 11 5.37 -4.86 -12.43
CA PRO A 11 4.56 -5.98 -12.95
C PRO A 11 3.45 -6.46 -12.03
N TYR A 12 3.60 -6.34 -10.72
CA TYR A 12 2.65 -6.85 -9.75
C TYR A 12 1.94 -5.76 -8.95
N LYS A 13 2.30 -4.51 -9.12
CA LYS A 13 1.65 -3.40 -8.39
C LYS A 13 1.83 -2.07 -9.11
N LYS A 14 0.92 -1.14 -8.81
CA LYS A 14 1.03 0.25 -9.24
C LYS A 14 0.95 1.12 -8.00
N VAL A 15 1.76 2.16 -7.97
CA VAL A 15 1.78 3.11 -6.85
C VAL A 15 1.14 4.41 -7.31
N TYR A 16 0.12 4.83 -6.57
CA TYR A 16 -0.65 6.04 -6.90
C TYR A 16 -0.51 7.07 -5.79
N ARG A 17 -0.63 8.33 -6.17
CA ARG A 17 -0.85 9.39 -5.20
C ARG A 17 -2.33 9.37 -4.84
N CYS A 18 -2.65 9.58 -3.57
CA CYS A 18 -4.03 9.70 -3.12
C CYS A 18 -4.11 10.75 -2.01
N GLU A 19 -5.34 11.05 -1.60
CA GLU A 19 -5.58 12.09 -0.60
C GLU A 19 -4.87 11.79 0.73
N GLU A 20 -4.85 10.52 1.13
CA GLU A 20 -4.25 10.09 2.38
C GLU A 20 -2.73 9.97 2.31
N GLY A 21 -2.15 10.01 1.09
CA GLY A 21 -0.71 9.84 0.90
C GLY A 21 -0.42 9.04 -0.35
N ILE A 22 0.05 7.81 -0.18
CA ILE A 22 0.42 6.92 -1.28
C ILE A 22 -0.32 5.61 -1.15
N ALA A 23 -0.91 5.15 -2.26
CA ALA A 23 -1.61 3.88 -2.33
C ALA A 23 -0.85 2.92 -3.24
N LYS A 24 -0.41 1.79 -2.69
CA LYS A 24 0.19 0.70 -3.47
C LYS A 24 -0.93 -0.28 -3.80
N VAL A 25 -1.34 -0.34 -5.07
CA VAL A 25 -2.42 -1.22 -5.53
C VAL A 25 -1.80 -2.44 -6.19
N PHE A 26 -2.09 -3.61 -5.63
CA PHE A 26 -1.50 -4.86 -6.07
C PHE A 26 -2.39 -5.55 -7.09
N GLU A 27 -1.77 -6.23 -8.05
CA GLU A 27 -2.52 -7.01 -9.04
C GLU A 27 -3.23 -8.18 -8.36
N PRO A 28 -4.40 -8.63 -8.88
CA PRO A 28 -5.14 -9.74 -8.28
C PRO A 28 -4.36 -11.04 -8.15
N THR A 29 -3.32 -11.21 -8.97
CA THR A 29 -2.46 -12.40 -8.91
C THR A 29 -1.47 -12.36 -7.77
N HIS A 30 -1.27 -11.18 -7.15
CA HIS A 30 -0.37 -11.06 -6.01
C HIS A 30 -1.08 -11.61 -4.76
N PRO A 31 -0.46 -12.55 -4.03
CA PRO A 31 -1.13 -13.17 -2.89
C PRO A 31 -1.54 -12.15 -1.82
N LYS A 32 -2.78 -12.30 -1.35
CA LYS A 32 -3.33 -11.44 -0.30
C LYS A 32 -2.43 -11.41 0.94
N GLU A 33 -1.92 -12.57 1.33
CA GLU A 33 -1.05 -12.69 2.51
C GLU A 33 0.22 -11.86 2.38
N ASP A 34 0.75 -11.72 1.15
CA ASP A 34 1.96 -10.93 0.93
C ASP A 34 1.68 -9.44 1.13
N VAL A 35 0.47 -8.99 0.72
CA VAL A 35 0.06 -7.61 0.94
C VAL A 35 -0.03 -7.31 2.43
N PHE A 36 -0.67 -8.21 3.19
CA PHE A 36 -0.79 -8.04 4.64
C PHE A 36 0.56 -8.16 5.35
N ASN A 37 1.44 -9.03 4.87
CA ASN A 37 2.78 -9.15 5.42
C ASN A 37 3.60 -7.88 5.20
N GLU A 38 3.47 -7.25 4.03
CA GLU A 38 4.14 -5.98 3.77
C GLU A 38 3.65 -4.92 4.74
N ALA A 39 2.32 -4.84 4.95
CA ALA A 39 1.74 -3.89 5.89
C ALA A 39 2.22 -4.16 7.32
N LEU A 40 2.28 -5.42 7.73
CA LEU A 40 2.73 -5.79 9.06
C LEU A 40 4.20 -5.42 9.27
N ASN A 41 5.05 -5.69 8.30
CA ASN A 41 6.46 -5.36 8.39
C ASN A 41 6.67 -3.84 8.49
N GLN A 42 5.91 -3.08 7.71
CA GLN A 42 5.95 -1.62 7.76
C GLN A 42 5.56 -1.13 9.15
N ALA A 43 4.46 -1.69 9.70
CA ALA A 43 3.98 -1.31 11.02
C ALA A 43 4.99 -1.67 12.12
N ARG A 44 5.68 -2.80 11.99
CA ARG A 44 6.70 -3.21 12.95
C ARG A 44 7.88 -2.24 12.95
N VAL A 45 8.29 -1.78 11.77
CA VAL A 45 9.38 -0.80 11.66
C VAL A 45 8.94 0.53 12.26
N GLU A 46 7.69 0.95 12.05
CA GLU A 46 7.15 2.16 12.68
C GLU A 46 7.29 2.08 14.20
N ALA A 47 6.98 0.93 14.77
CA ALA A 47 6.98 0.73 16.21
C ALA A 47 8.38 0.85 16.82
N THR A 48 9.44 0.76 16.03
CA THR A 48 10.81 0.92 16.52
C THR A 48 11.21 2.39 16.69
N GLY A 49 10.35 3.31 16.28
CA GLY A 49 10.63 4.75 16.37
C GLY A 49 11.39 5.32 15.19
N LEU A 50 11.64 4.51 14.16
CA LEU A 50 12.27 5.02 12.95
C LEU A 50 11.31 5.95 12.20
N ASN A 51 11.84 6.99 11.60
CA ASN A 51 11.05 7.97 10.87
C ASN A 51 10.77 7.45 9.46
N ILE A 52 9.76 6.61 9.33
CA ILE A 52 9.32 6.07 8.06
C ILE A 52 7.83 6.39 7.84
N PRO A 53 7.34 6.33 6.60
CA PRO A 53 5.92 6.56 6.34
C PRO A 53 5.06 5.53 7.08
N LYS A 54 3.99 6.01 7.72
CA LYS A 54 3.11 5.15 8.52
C LYS A 54 2.08 4.47 7.63
N VAL A 55 1.78 3.21 7.98
CA VAL A 55 0.66 2.48 7.36
C VAL A 55 -0.63 3.10 7.88
N LYS A 56 -1.51 3.47 6.97
CA LYS A 56 -2.82 4.02 7.32
C LYS A 56 -3.92 2.99 7.21
N SER A 57 -3.91 2.20 6.14
CA SER A 57 -4.97 1.21 5.94
C SER A 57 -4.59 0.21 4.87
N VAL A 58 -5.33 -0.90 4.86
CA VAL A 58 -5.30 -1.88 3.78
C VAL A 58 -6.74 -1.96 3.29
N ASN A 59 -6.95 -1.75 2.00
CA ASN A 59 -8.29 -1.68 1.40
C ASN A 59 -8.41 -2.60 0.21
N ASP A 60 -9.65 -2.98 -0.09
CA ASP A 60 -10.00 -3.68 -1.32
C ASP A 60 -10.58 -2.62 -2.27
N ILE A 61 -9.91 -2.42 -3.41
CA ILE A 61 -10.35 -1.46 -4.42
C ILE A 61 -10.60 -2.22 -5.71
N ASP A 62 -11.89 -2.38 -6.05
CA ASP A 62 -12.32 -3.09 -7.27
C ASP A 62 -11.65 -4.46 -7.42
N GLY A 63 -11.62 -5.22 -6.32
CA GLY A 63 -11.07 -6.57 -6.32
C GLY A 63 -9.54 -6.64 -6.21
N LYS A 64 -8.90 -5.50 -6.02
CA LYS A 64 -7.44 -5.43 -5.83
C LYS A 64 -7.14 -4.92 -4.42
N TRP A 65 -6.14 -5.51 -3.79
CA TRP A 65 -5.70 -5.04 -2.48
C TRP A 65 -4.82 -3.81 -2.61
N ALA A 66 -5.03 -2.85 -1.74
CA ALA A 66 -4.26 -1.60 -1.71
C ALA A 66 -3.75 -1.33 -0.32
N LEU A 67 -2.46 -1.04 -0.23
CA LEU A 67 -1.80 -0.63 1.01
C LEU A 67 -1.61 0.88 0.94
N VAL A 68 -2.23 1.60 1.90
CA VAL A 68 -2.14 3.06 1.97
C VAL A 68 -1.15 3.45 3.05
N ILE A 69 -0.19 4.29 2.68
CA ILE A 69 0.81 4.83 3.60
C ILE A 69 0.85 6.35 3.47
N GLU A 70 1.41 7.00 4.46
CA GLU A 70 1.57 8.46 4.44
C GLU A 70 2.40 8.96 3.29
#